data_28ba030c8bf7ab4b278fa15b4cc43b78
#
_entry.id   28ba030c8bf7ab4b278fa15b4cc43b78
#
_cell.length_a   1.000
_cell.length_b   1.000
_cell.length_c   1.000
_cell.angle_alpha   90.00
_cell.angle_beta   90.00
_cell.angle_gamma   90.00
#
_symmetry.space_group_name_H-M   'P 1'
#
loop_
_entity.id
_entity.type
_entity.pdbx_description
1 polymer ?
#
loop_
_entity_poly.entity_id
_entity_poly.type
_entity_poly.pdbx_seq_one_letter_code
_entity_poly.pdbx_strand_id
1 'polypeptide(L)'
;MVRDHTLRLALGAKSPGEILDAVLAAAPGTERIYVTAGAPWHADAERYPTLKDAVAAWLNSPSPRWTTATGRGKDRLAGHFVHQRQPVGRYAPAAQPDGDMVEIRSVGEWFDPSGADPATVRDAFRLLWQELRRHWSDAVLMGSPSQTGRDLWSRTIPTKGKWAGGYPVMSEELRGLLHATAGQGRTELITPPRVPAELPRLVEFDRTFAYAKHTWKSGVGAPQRVTARQFAAMDEKAQAKALMSCSHWHVKVTVPQG
;
A
#
# COMPACT_ATOMS: atom_id res chain seq x y z
N MET A 1 -16.13 -9.89 6.58
CA MET A 1 -16.16 -10.55 7.90
C MET A 1 -14.85 -11.32 8.05
N VAL A 2 -14.06 -11.03 9.09
CA VAL A 2 -12.90 -11.87 9.42
C VAL A 2 -13.46 -13.12 10.07
N ARG A 3 -13.37 -14.27 9.38
CA ARG A 3 -13.84 -15.54 9.92
C ARG A 3 -12.83 -16.04 10.96
N ASP A 4 -13.33 -16.62 12.06
CA ASP A 4 -12.52 -17.06 13.20
C ASP A 4 -11.75 -18.38 12.96
N HIS A 5 -11.48 -18.71 11.71
CA HIS A 5 -10.79 -19.95 11.37
C HIS A 5 -9.32 -19.69 11.07
N THR A 6 -8.46 -20.27 11.89
CA THR A 6 -7.05 -20.44 11.58
C THR A 6 -6.84 -21.87 11.14
N LEU A 7 -6.43 -22.10 9.91
CA LEU A 7 -6.13 -23.41 9.38
C LEU A 7 -4.62 -23.63 9.42
N ARG A 8 -4.18 -24.63 10.15
CA ARG A 8 -2.79 -25.09 10.09
C ARG A 8 -2.70 -26.16 9.01
N LEU A 9 -2.11 -25.80 7.87
CA LEU A 9 -1.75 -26.76 6.85
C LEU A 9 -0.36 -27.30 7.15
N ALA A 10 -0.18 -28.63 7.08
CA ALA A 10 1.15 -29.21 7.17
C ALA A 10 2.04 -28.62 6.04
N LEU A 11 3.11 -27.97 6.42
CA LEU A 11 3.99 -27.23 5.53
C LEU A 11 4.96 -28.19 4.82
N GLY A 12 4.48 -28.95 3.86
CA GLY A 12 5.26 -29.32 2.70
C GLY A 12 4.97 -28.29 1.60
N ALA A 13 5.73 -28.24 0.54
CA ALA A 13 5.50 -27.35 -0.60
C ALA A 13 4.10 -27.55 -1.19
N LYS A 14 3.11 -26.98 -0.51
CA LYS A 14 1.72 -27.04 -0.94
C LYS A 14 1.52 -26.12 -2.13
N SER A 15 0.99 -26.68 -3.20
CA SER A 15 0.56 -25.89 -4.35
C SER A 15 -0.57 -24.94 -3.96
N PRO A 16 -0.78 -23.83 -4.69
CA PRO A 16 -1.94 -22.97 -4.48
C PRO A 16 -3.25 -23.73 -4.50
N GLY A 17 -3.41 -24.72 -5.39
CA GLY A 17 -4.62 -25.53 -5.49
C GLY A 17 -4.92 -26.34 -4.23
N GLU A 18 -3.90 -26.95 -3.62
CA GLU A 18 -4.07 -27.69 -2.36
C GLU A 18 -4.46 -26.75 -1.20
N ILE A 19 -3.91 -25.54 -1.17
CA ILE A 19 -4.28 -24.51 -0.17
C ILE A 19 -5.74 -24.10 -0.36
N LEU A 20 -6.14 -23.82 -1.59
CA LEU A 20 -7.51 -23.45 -1.94
C LEU A 20 -8.50 -24.55 -1.55
N ASP A 21 -8.21 -25.77 -1.92
CA ASP A 21 -9.06 -26.93 -1.61
C ASP A 21 -9.25 -27.12 -0.10
N ALA A 22 -8.16 -27.08 0.65
CA ALA A 22 -8.20 -27.27 2.10
C ALA A 22 -8.95 -26.14 2.81
N VAL A 23 -8.69 -24.88 2.41
CA VAL A 23 -9.33 -23.72 3.06
C VAL A 23 -10.81 -23.66 2.72
N LEU A 24 -11.20 -23.89 1.46
CA LEU A 24 -12.61 -23.81 1.07
C LEU A 24 -13.43 -24.98 1.58
N ALA A 25 -12.81 -26.14 1.79
CA ALA A 25 -13.46 -27.25 2.49
C ALA A 25 -13.79 -26.89 3.95
N ALA A 26 -12.87 -26.20 4.65
CA ALA A 26 -13.07 -25.80 6.03
C ALA A 26 -13.91 -24.52 6.18
N ALA A 27 -13.82 -23.59 5.22
CA ALA A 27 -14.48 -22.28 5.26
C ALA A 27 -15.03 -21.89 3.88
N PRO A 28 -16.18 -22.46 3.47
CA PRO A 28 -16.81 -22.13 2.20
C PRO A 28 -17.08 -20.62 2.05
N GLY A 29 -16.94 -20.09 0.86
CA GLY A 29 -17.14 -18.66 0.56
C GLY A 29 -16.00 -17.77 1.06
N THR A 30 -14.82 -18.33 1.33
CA THR A 30 -13.62 -17.54 1.58
C THR A 30 -13.19 -16.86 0.28
N GLU A 31 -13.03 -15.53 0.33
CA GLU A 31 -12.58 -14.74 -0.81
C GLU A 31 -11.07 -14.44 -0.75
N ARG A 32 -10.47 -14.54 0.44
CA ARG A 32 -9.06 -14.17 0.65
C ARG A 32 -8.41 -15.02 1.72
N ILE A 33 -7.23 -15.51 1.38
CA ILE A 33 -6.41 -16.38 2.24
C ILE A 33 -5.08 -15.66 2.48
N TYR A 34 -4.68 -15.52 3.74
CA TYR A 34 -3.38 -14.99 4.11
C TYR A 34 -2.47 -16.11 4.60
N VAL A 35 -1.32 -16.25 3.95
CA VAL A 35 -0.28 -17.19 4.35
C VAL A 35 0.66 -16.50 5.35
N THR A 36 0.80 -17.08 6.54
CA THR A 36 1.52 -16.47 7.66
C THR A 36 2.93 -17.01 7.87
N ALA A 37 3.19 -18.27 7.59
CA ALA A 37 4.47 -18.90 7.88
C ALA A 37 4.93 -19.77 6.71
N GLY A 38 6.27 -19.90 6.60
CA GLY A 38 6.89 -20.79 5.64
C GLY A 38 6.44 -20.51 4.22
N ALA A 39 6.82 -19.37 3.68
CA ALA A 39 6.38 -18.97 2.34
C ALA A 39 6.60 -20.14 1.34
N PRO A 40 5.53 -20.79 0.83
CA PRO A 40 5.67 -21.99 -0.01
C PRO A 40 6.57 -21.77 -1.24
N TRP A 41 6.59 -20.52 -1.73
CA TRP A 41 7.42 -20.09 -2.84
C TRP A 41 8.92 -20.02 -2.52
N HIS A 42 9.34 -20.15 -1.26
CA HIS A 42 10.74 -20.23 -0.89
C HIS A 42 11.29 -21.67 -0.93
N ALA A 43 10.44 -22.67 -0.92
CA ALA A 43 10.84 -24.07 -0.83
C ALA A 43 11.77 -24.50 -1.99
N ASP A 44 11.60 -23.90 -3.16
CA ASP A 44 12.38 -24.20 -4.37
C ASP A 44 13.16 -22.98 -4.87
N ALA A 45 13.43 -21.99 -4.01
CA ALA A 45 14.08 -20.74 -4.41
C ALA A 45 15.44 -20.97 -5.09
N GLU A 46 16.17 -22.01 -4.67
CA GLU A 46 17.47 -22.36 -5.26
C GLU A 46 17.38 -22.86 -6.72
N ARG A 47 16.20 -23.32 -7.16
CA ARG A 47 15.96 -23.78 -8.52
C ARG A 47 15.74 -22.64 -9.51
N TYR A 48 15.56 -21.43 -9.04
CA TYR A 48 15.19 -20.30 -9.87
C TYR A 48 16.22 -19.18 -9.75
N PRO A 49 16.51 -18.48 -10.86
CA PRO A 49 17.50 -17.39 -10.88
C PRO A 49 17.16 -16.24 -9.92
N THR A 50 15.89 -15.99 -9.71
CA THR A 50 15.43 -14.93 -8.81
C THR A 50 14.23 -15.39 -7.97
N LEU A 51 14.04 -14.75 -6.81
CA LEU A 51 12.83 -14.97 -5.99
C LEU A 51 11.54 -14.68 -6.77
N LYS A 52 11.55 -13.72 -7.69
CA LYS A 52 10.41 -13.41 -8.54
C LYS A 52 10.04 -14.59 -9.42
N ASP A 53 11.04 -15.29 -9.97
CA ASP A 53 10.82 -16.46 -10.82
C ASP A 53 10.29 -17.64 -9.99
N ALA A 54 10.81 -17.85 -8.78
CA ALA A 54 10.29 -18.85 -7.85
C ALA A 54 8.82 -18.58 -7.48
N VAL A 55 8.49 -17.34 -7.16
CA VAL A 55 7.11 -16.89 -6.89
C VAL A 55 6.21 -17.13 -8.11
N ALA A 56 6.66 -16.75 -9.29
CA ALA A 56 5.87 -16.93 -10.52
C ALA A 56 5.62 -18.42 -10.81
N ALA A 57 6.64 -19.26 -10.63
CA ALA A 57 6.51 -20.70 -10.80
C ALA A 57 5.52 -21.31 -9.80
N TRP A 58 5.59 -20.92 -8.54
CA TRP A 58 4.65 -21.39 -7.52
C TRP A 58 3.23 -20.94 -7.83
N LEU A 59 3.00 -19.66 -8.13
CA LEU A 59 1.68 -19.13 -8.46
C LEU A 59 1.04 -19.84 -9.66
N ASN A 60 1.85 -20.26 -10.62
CA ASN A 60 1.40 -20.95 -11.83
C ASN A 60 1.54 -22.48 -11.73
N SER A 61 1.75 -23.03 -10.54
CA SER A 61 1.79 -24.48 -10.35
C SER A 61 0.51 -25.14 -10.84
N PRO A 62 0.60 -26.29 -11.53
CA PRO A 62 -0.57 -26.98 -12.04
C PRO A 62 -1.58 -27.29 -10.92
N SER A 63 -2.83 -26.99 -11.17
CA SER A 63 -3.93 -27.32 -10.28
C SER A 63 -5.15 -27.72 -11.12
N PRO A 64 -5.62 -28.97 -11.05
CA PRO A 64 -6.70 -29.43 -11.93
C PRO A 64 -8.03 -28.69 -11.75
N ARG A 65 -8.31 -28.22 -10.55
CA ARG A 65 -9.59 -27.56 -10.20
C ARG A 65 -9.55 -26.06 -10.24
N TRP A 66 -8.34 -25.48 -10.30
CA TRP A 66 -8.12 -24.04 -10.18
C TRP A 66 -7.30 -23.53 -11.34
N THR A 67 -7.62 -22.34 -11.79
CA THR A 67 -6.85 -21.62 -12.81
C THR A 67 -6.66 -20.19 -12.39
N THR A 68 -5.76 -19.49 -13.06
CA THR A 68 -5.60 -18.03 -12.91
C THR A 68 -6.91 -17.34 -13.28
N ALA A 69 -7.44 -16.52 -12.40
CA ALA A 69 -8.67 -15.78 -12.65
C ALA A 69 -8.48 -14.81 -13.82
N THR A 70 -9.39 -14.81 -14.78
CA THR A 70 -9.38 -13.87 -15.91
C THR A 70 -10.07 -12.55 -15.59
N GLY A 71 -10.82 -12.54 -14.50
CA GLY A 71 -11.57 -11.39 -14.01
C GLY A 71 -12.92 -11.22 -14.70
N ARG A 72 -13.85 -10.62 -13.97
CA ARG A 72 -15.18 -10.28 -14.47
C ARG A 72 -15.44 -8.80 -14.25
N GLY A 73 -15.76 -8.08 -15.31
CA GLY A 73 -16.11 -6.66 -15.24
C GLY A 73 -14.91 -5.72 -15.05
N LYS A 74 -15.20 -4.41 -15.02
CA LYS A 74 -14.20 -3.33 -14.98
C LYS A 74 -13.41 -3.27 -13.66
N ASP A 75 -13.95 -3.84 -12.58
CA ASP A 75 -13.41 -3.70 -11.23
C ASP A 75 -12.57 -4.91 -10.77
N ARG A 76 -12.48 -5.95 -11.57
CA ARG A 76 -11.69 -7.14 -11.23
C ARG A 76 -10.42 -7.20 -12.05
N LEU A 77 -9.31 -7.06 -11.34
CA LEU A 77 -7.99 -7.28 -11.93
C LEU A 77 -7.77 -8.80 -12.10
N ALA A 78 -7.55 -9.22 -13.33
CA ALA A 78 -7.17 -10.58 -13.65
C ALA A 78 -5.69 -10.86 -13.35
N GLY A 79 -5.35 -12.13 -13.24
CA GLY A 79 -3.98 -12.60 -13.19
C GLY A 79 -3.29 -12.49 -11.82
N HIS A 80 -2.15 -13.15 -11.75
CA HIS A 80 -1.26 -13.10 -10.61
C HIS A 80 -0.30 -11.91 -10.72
N PHE A 81 0.14 -11.38 -9.59
CA PHE A 81 1.11 -10.29 -9.57
C PHE A 81 1.90 -10.25 -8.26
N VAL A 82 2.94 -9.43 -8.24
CA VAL A 82 3.74 -9.15 -7.04
C VAL A 82 3.46 -7.72 -6.62
N HIS A 83 3.05 -7.53 -5.38
CA HIS A 83 2.82 -6.23 -4.77
C HIS A 83 3.73 -6.06 -3.56
N GLN A 84 4.55 -5.01 -3.55
CA GLN A 84 5.51 -4.74 -2.45
C GLN A 84 6.36 -5.97 -2.10
N ARG A 85 6.90 -6.63 -3.10
CA ARG A 85 7.67 -7.89 -2.99
C ARG A 85 6.89 -9.10 -2.47
N GLN A 86 5.58 -8.96 -2.28
CA GLN A 86 4.71 -10.05 -1.81
C GLN A 86 3.86 -10.59 -2.98
N PRO A 87 3.70 -11.90 -3.07
CA PRO A 87 2.89 -12.50 -4.12
C PRO A 87 1.40 -12.31 -3.85
N VAL A 88 0.67 -12.09 -4.93
CA VAL A 88 -0.79 -12.10 -4.95
C VAL A 88 -1.24 -13.09 -6.01
N GLY A 89 -1.74 -14.23 -5.56
CA GLY A 89 -2.34 -15.25 -6.41
C GLY A 89 -3.84 -15.03 -6.50
N ARG A 90 -4.38 -14.99 -7.72
CA ARG A 90 -5.80 -14.87 -7.98
C ARG A 90 -6.27 -16.08 -8.75
N TYR A 91 -7.17 -16.81 -8.16
CA TYR A 91 -7.64 -18.09 -8.68
C TYR A 91 -9.15 -18.08 -8.85
N ALA A 92 -9.61 -18.76 -9.87
CA ALA A 92 -11.01 -19.08 -10.09
C ALA A 92 -11.15 -20.58 -10.36
N PRO A 93 -12.35 -21.17 -10.16
CA PRO A 93 -12.58 -22.53 -10.60
C PRO A 93 -12.24 -22.70 -12.08
N ALA A 94 -11.54 -23.77 -12.45
CA ALA A 94 -11.13 -24.02 -13.84
C ALA A 94 -12.31 -24.06 -14.81
N ALA A 95 -13.49 -24.50 -14.33
CA ALA A 95 -14.73 -24.49 -15.12
C ALA A 95 -15.33 -23.07 -15.32
N GLN A 96 -14.93 -22.08 -14.53
CA GLN A 96 -15.43 -20.71 -14.58
C GLN A 96 -14.31 -19.69 -14.31
N PRO A 97 -13.38 -19.51 -15.24
CA PRO A 97 -12.20 -18.65 -15.03
C PRO A 97 -12.52 -17.16 -14.78
N ASP A 98 -13.68 -16.71 -15.25
CA ASP A 98 -14.22 -15.36 -15.06
C ASP A 98 -15.22 -15.26 -13.89
N GLY A 99 -15.39 -16.35 -13.14
CA GLY A 99 -16.29 -16.43 -11.99
C GLY A 99 -15.74 -15.73 -10.73
N ASP A 100 -16.28 -16.14 -9.58
CA ASP A 100 -15.81 -15.64 -8.30
C ASP A 100 -14.37 -16.09 -8.04
N MET A 101 -13.54 -15.13 -7.67
CA MET A 101 -12.12 -15.40 -7.45
C MET A 101 -11.78 -15.48 -5.96
N VAL A 102 -10.76 -16.28 -5.67
CA VAL A 102 -10.13 -16.36 -4.36
C VAL A 102 -8.70 -15.86 -4.47
N GLU A 103 -8.30 -15.00 -3.56
CA GLU A 103 -6.93 -14.49 -3.48
C GLU A 103 -6.12 -15.26 -2.43
N ILE A 104 -4.91 -15.69 -2.80
CA ILE A 104 -3.87 -16.10 -1.85
C ILE A 104 -2.85 -14.97 -1.77
N ARG A 105 -2.59 -14.50 -0.55
CA ARG A 105 -1.73 -13.35 -0.27
C ARG A 105 -0.77 -13.68 0.88
N SER A 106 0.33 -12.96 0.94
CA SER A 106 1.21 -13.01 2.11
C SER A 106 0.72 -12.04 3.18
N VAL A 107 0.77 -12.48 4.43
CA VAL A 107 0.56 -11.58 5.58
C VAL A 107 1.59 -10.44 5.64
N GLY A 108 2.74 -10.61 4.98
CA GLY A 108 3.77 -9.58 4.85
C GLY A 108 3.32 -8.28 4.19
N GLU A 109 2.14 -8.25 3.56
CA GLU A 109 1.53 -7.00 3.11
C GLU A 109 0.95 -6.16 4.25
N TRP A 110 0.67 -6.77 5.39
CA TRP A 110 0.04 -6.14 6.55
C TRP A 110 0.96 -6.03 7.76
N PHE A 111 1.71 -7.10 8.04
CA PHE A 111 2.52 -7.24 9.24
C PHE A 111 3.87 -7.86 8.87
N ASP A 112 4.86 -7.63 9.70
CA ASP A 112 6.10 -8.40 9.60
C ASP A 112 5.78 -9.89 9.88
N PRO A 113 6.02 -10.78 8.89
CA PRO A 113 5.71 -12.19 9.04
C PRO A 113 6.71 -12.96 9.94
N SER A 114 7.82 -12.33 10.36
CA SER A 114 8.88 -13.00 11.10
C SER A 114 8.35 -13.48 12.46
N GLY A 115 8.19 -14.79 12.60
CA GLY A 115 7.84 -15.44 13.85
C GLY A 115 6.37 -15.23 14.31
N ALA A 116 5.52 -14.64 13.51
CA ALA A 116 4.14 -14.41 13.89
C ALA A 116 3.33 -15.71 13.87
N ASP A 117 2.79 -16.09 15.03
CA ASP A 117 1.82 -17.19 15.11
C ASP A 117 0.52 -16.83 14.38
N PRO A 118 -0.07 -17.74 13.58
CA PRO A 118 -1.31 -17.50 12.84
C PRO A 118 -2.48 -17.02 13.69
N ALA A 119 -2.60 -17.48 14.93
CA ALA A 119 -3.66 -17.03 15.83
C ALA A 119 -3.46 -15.56 16.25
N THR A 120 -2.25 -15.17 16.54
CA THR A 120 -1.89 -13.77 16.84
C THR A 120 -2.18 -12.85 15.66
N VAL A 121 -1.85 -13.26 14.44
CA VAL A 121 -2.16 -12.50 13.21
C VAL A 121 -3.66 -12.37 13.00
N ARG A 122 -4.42 -13.46 13.18
CA ARG A 122 -5.89 -13.43 13.11
C ARG A 122 -6.47 -12.44 14.10
N ASP A 123 -5.99 -12.45 15.34
CA ASP A 123 -6.49 -11.58 16.39
C ASP A 123 -6.12 -10.11 16.13
N ALA A 124 -4.94 -9.85 15.57
CA ALA A 124 -4.55 -8.52 15.11
C ALA A 124 -5.48 -8.01 13.99
N PHE A 125 -5.81 -8.84 13.00
CA PHE A 125 -6.79 -8.47 11.96
C PHE A 125 -8.17 -8.20 12.55
N ARG A 126 -8.63 -9.01 13.52
CA ARG A 126 -9.90 -8.81 14.20
C ARG A 126 -9.93 -7.47 14.94
N LEU A 127 -8.90 -7.18 15.71
CA LEU A 127 -8.75 -5.93 16.43
C LEU A 127 -8.76 -4.73 15.47
N LEU A 128 -7.95 -4.77 14.42
CA LEU A 128 -7.90 -3.72 13.41
C LEU A 128 -9.26 -3.49 12.75
N TRP A 129 -9.95 -4.56 12.38
CA TRP A 129 -11.29 -4.48 11.80
C TRP A 129 -12.31 -3.87 12.76
N GLN A 130 -12.29 -4.25 14.05
CA GLN A 130 -13.14 -3.69 15.07
C GLN A 130 -12.89 -2.20 15.29
N GLU A 131 -11.62 -1.79 15.36
CA GLU A 131 -11.26 -0.38 15.50
C GLU A 131 -11.69 0.45 14.29
N LEU A 132 -11.46 -0.02 13.09
CA LEU A 132 -11.93 0.67 11.89
C LEU A 132 -13.45 0.84 11.89
N ARG A 133 -14.20 -0.15 12.33
CA ARG A 133 -15.67 -0.11 12.38
C ARG A 133 -16.25 0.80 13.46
N ARG A 134 -15.46 1.24 14.40
CA ARG A 134 -15.87 2.31 15.33
C ARG A 134 -16.05 3.65 14.62
N HIS A 135 -15.28 3.87 13.56
CA HIS A 135 -15.30 5.11 12.78
C HIS A 135 -16.11 4.99 11.49
N TRP A 136 -16.10 3.82 10.88
CA TRP A 136 -16.81 3.50 9.64
C TRP A 136 -17.53 2.17 9.83
N SER A 137 -18.82 2.22 10.13
CA SER A 137 -19.63 1.02 10.47
C SER A 137 -19.63 -0.06 9.40
N ASP A 138 -19.37 0.30 8.15
CA ASP A 138 -19.30 -0.58 6.98
C ASP A 138 -17.86 -0.88 6.52
N ALA A 139 -16.84 -0.53 7.33
CA ALA A 139 -15.43 -0.76 6.99
C ALA A 139 -15.16 -2.25 6.73
N VAL A 140 -14.42 -2.51 5.67
CA VAL A 140 -13.93 -3.82 5.25
C VAL A 140 -12.42 -3.76 5.09
N LEU A 141 -11.71 -4.75 5.63
CA LEU A 141 -10.28 -4.89 5.36
C LEU A 141 -10.11 -5.38 3.91
N MET A 142 -9.44 -4.57 3.11
CA MET A 142 -9.11 -4.90 1.71
C MET A 142 -7.89 -5.84 1.65
N GLY A 143 -7.31 -6.04 0.48
CA GLY A 143 -6.15 -6.92 0.30
C GLY A 143 -4.87 -6.44 1.01
N SER A 144 -4.73 -5.14 1.25
CA SER A 144 -3.58 -4.54 1.92
C SER A 144 -3.97 -3.27 2.69
N PRO A 145 -3.10 -2.76 3.59
CA PRO A 145 -3.31 -1.48 4.27
C PRO A 145 -3.57 -0.34 3.29
N SER A 146 -2.77 -0.26 2.23
CA SER A 146 -2.92 0.78 1.20
C SER A 146 -4.25 0.73 0.48
N GLN A 147 -4.73 -0.47 0.14
CA GLN A 147 -6.04 -0.65 -0.49
C GLN A 147 -7.18 -0.29 0.47
N THR A 148 -7.07 -0.71 1.75
CA THR A 148 -8.03 -0.37 2.79
C THR A 148 -8.08 1.14 3.03
N GLY A 149 -6.92 1.79 3.17
CA GLY A 149 -6.84 3.23 3.33
C GLY A 149 -7.41 4.00 2.13
N ARG A 150 -7.16 3.53 0.90
CA ARG A 150 -7.74 4.13 -0.31
C ARG A 150 -9.27 3.99 -0.36
N ASP A 151 -9.79 2.82 0.01
CA ASP A 151 -11.24 2.60 0.08
C ASP A 151 -11.89 3.55 1.09
N LEU A 152 -11.36 3.60 2.32
CA LEU A 152 -11.85 4.50 3.36
C LEU A 152 -11.73 5.97 2.96
N TRP A 153 -10.60 6.37 2.35
CA TRP A 153 -10.42 7.73 1.86
C TRP A 153 -11.43 8.08 0.78
N SER A 154 -11.69 7.17 -0.18
CA SER A 154 -12.65 7.40 -1.24
C SER A 154 -14.07 7.69 -0.73
N ARG A 155 -14.43 7.11 0.42
CA ARG A 155 -15.73 7.36 1.08
C ARG A 155 -15.85 8.75 1.70
N THR A 156 -14.72 9.43 1.91
CA THR A 156 -14.70 10.82 2.40
C THR A 156 -14.91 11.84 1.28
N ILE A 157 -14.83 11.43 0.01
CA ILE A 157 -15.03 12.31 -1.14
C ILE A 157 -16.51 12.72 -1.20
N PRO A 158 -16.82 14.01 -1.22
CA PRO A 158 -18.20 14.46 -1.29
C PRO A 158 -18.89 13.99 -2.57
N THR A 159 -20.08 13.41 -2.42
CA THR A 159 -20.90 12.96 -3.55
C THR A 159 -21.93 14.00 -4.01
N LYS A 160 -22.05 15.12 -3.28
CA LYS A 160 -23.02 16.20 -3.55
C LYS A 160 -22.34 17.56 -3.54
N GLY A 161 -22.99 18.53 -4.16
CA GLY A 161 -22.49 19.91 -4.23
C GLY A 161 -21.39 20.08 -5.28
N LYS A 162 -20.60 21.16 -5.15
CA LYS A 162 -19.52 21.51 -6.11
C LYS A 162 -18.39 20.49 -6.22
N TRP A 163 -18.34 19.53 -5.31
CA TRP A 163 -17.34 18.47 -5.25
C TRP A 163 -17.90 17.11 -5.68
N ALA A 164 -19.16 17.10 -6.16
CA ALA A 164 -19.77 15.86 -6.64
C ALA A 164 -18.92 15.24 -7.75
N GLY A 165 -18.60 13.96 -7.59
CA GLY A 165 -17.73 13.24 -8.52
C GLY A 165 -16.22 13.39 -8.29
N GLY A 166 -15.79 14.02 -7.21
CA GLY A 166 -14.40 14.09 -6.80
C GLY A 166 -13.85 15.51 -6.61
N TYR A 167 -12.55 15.60 -6.43
CA TYR A 167 -11.84 16.87 -6.34
C TYR A 167 -11.63 17.48 -7.74
N PRO A 168 -11.55 18.82 -7.84
CA PRO A 168 -11.31 19.47 -9.13
C PRO A 168 -10.00 18.98 -9.74
N VAL A 169 -10.02 18.77 -11.05
CA VAL A 169 -8.83 18.41 -11.80
C VAL A 169 -7.85 19.57 -11.72
N MET A 170 -6.62 19.28 -11.33
CA MET A 170 -5.56 20.29 -11.35
C MET A 170 -5.29 20.77 -12.77
N SER A 171 -4.99 22.07 -12.92
CA SER A 171 -4.49 22.59 -14.18
C SER A 171 -3.21 21.87 -14.60
N GLU A 172 -2.93 21.84 -15.90
CA GLU A 172 -1.71 21.20 -16.41
C GLU A 172 -0.45 21.90 -15.89
N GLU A 173 -0.45 23.21 -15.75
CA GLU A 173 0.63 23.98 -15.15
C GLU A 173 0.90 23.55 -13.71
N LEU A 174 -0.14 23.44 -12.89
CA LEU A 174 0.02 22.99 -11.49
C LEU A 174 0.49 21.55 -11.42
N ARG A 175 -0.03 20.68 -12.27
CA ARG A 175 0.40 19.28 -12.33
C ARG A 175 1.89 19.19 -12.73
N GLY A 176 2.31 19.98 -13.73
CA GLY A 176 3.71 20.07 -14.13
C GLY A 176 4.60 20.56 -12.99
N LEU A 177 4.17 21.60 -12.26
CA LEU A 177 4.90 22.11 -11.09
C LEU A 177 5.02 21.04 -10.00
N LEU A 178 3.94 20.35 -9.66
CA LEU A 178 3.94 19.28 -8.67
C LEU A 178 4.87 18.14 -9.09
N HIS A 179 4.83 17.72 -10.35
CA HIS A 179 5.75 16.71 -10.88
C HIS A 179 7.21 17.14 -10.81
N ALA A 180 7.51 18.40 -11.13
CA ALA A 180 8.88 18.94 -11.06
C ALA A 180 9.42 19.04 -9.64
N THR A 181 8.52 19.20 -8.65
CA THR A 181 8.88 19.38 -7.24
C THR A 181 8.56 18.14 -6.39
N ALA A 182 7.83 17.16 -6.93
CA ALA A 182 7.54 15.91 -6.24
C ALA A 182 8.79 15.04 -6.22
N GLY A 183 9.23 14.69 -5.05
CA GLY A 183 10.38 13.80 -4.85
C GLY A 183 10.57 13.53 -3.37
N GLN A 184 11.33 12.50 -3.10
CA GLN A 184 11.89 12.33 -1.76
C GLN A 184 12.94 13.41 -1.52
N GLY A 185 13.20 13.77 -0.26
CA GLY A 185 14.18 14.78 0.09
C GLY A 185 15.50 14.55 -0.66
N ARG A 186 16.08 15.64 -1.17
CA ARG A 186 17.37 15.59 -1.85
C ARG A 186 18.46 15.34 -0.81
N THR A 187 19.20 14.26 -0.98
CA THR A 187 20.36 13.96 -0.16
C THR A 187 21.59 14.09 -1.02
N GLU A 188 22.46 15.00 -0.67
CA GLU A 188 23.73 15.23 -1.36
C GLU A 188 24.89 15.25 -0.37
N LEU A 189 25.97 14.61 -0.75
CA LEU A 189 27.23 14.72 -0.06
C LEU A 189 27.98 15.92 -0.64
N ILE A 190 28.00 17.02 0.10
CA ILE A 190 28.61 18.29 -0.36
C ILE A 190 30.12 18.26 -0.19
N THR A 191 30.65 17.45 0.72
CA THR A 191 32.08 17.29 0.97
C THR A 191 32.51 15.86 0.66
N PRO A 192 33.76 15.66 0.17
CA PRO A 192 34.28 14.30 0.02
C PRO A 192 34.17 13.55 1.34
N PRO A 193 33.75 12.29 1.33
CA PRO A 193 33.61 11.52 2.55
C PRO A 193 34.96 11.34 3.21
N ARG A 194 35.20 12.04 4.30
CA ARG A 194 36.28 11.73 5.22
C ARG A 194 35.71 10.83 6.32
N VAL A 195 35.57 9.57 6.00
CA VAL A 195 35.13 8.59 6.97
C VAL A 195 36.36 8.16 7.75
N PRO A 196 36.40 8.24 9.08
CA PRO A 196 37.46 7.65 9.88
C PRO A 196 37.57 6.16 9.57
N ALA A 197 38.77 5.61 9.61
CA ALA A 197 38.99 4.18 9.37
C ALA A 197 38.18 3.28 10.32
N GLU A 198 37.85 3.82 11.48
CA GLU A 198 36.98 3.16 12.46
C GLU A 198 35.89 4.14 12.91
N LEU A 199 34.64 3.74 12.76
CA LEU A 199 33.49 4.41 13.33
C LEU A 199 33.16 3.77 14.68
N PRO A 200 33.39 4.46 15.80
CA PRO A 200 33.23 3.86 17.12
C PRO A 200 31.76 3.46 17.41
N ARG A 201 30.82 4.17 16.81
CA ARG A 201 29.39 3.90 16.94
C ARG A 201 28.58 4.64 15.87
N LEU A 202 27.75 3.93 15.15
CA LEU A 202 26.70 4.49 14.31
C LEU A 202 25.36 4.34 15.03
N VAL A 203 24.61 5.44 15.18
CA VAL A 203 23.27 5.43 15.74
C VAL A 203 22.32 5.99 14.69
N GLU A 204 21.36 5.18 14.29
CA GLU A 204 20.28 5.58 13.39
C GLU A 204 19.07 6.05 14.18
N PHE A 205 18.52 7.21 13.85
CA PHE A 205 17.31 7.73 14.43
C PHE A 205 16.25 7.85 13.33
N ASP A 206 15.16 7.12 13.46
CA ASP A 206 13.98 7.30 12.61
C ASP A 206 12.82 7.88 13.42
N ARG A 207 12.07 8.76 12.80
CA ARG A 207 10.93 9.38 13.42
C ARG A 207 9.64 8.71 12.97
N THR A 208 9.05 7.93 13.86
CA THR A 208 7.76 7.28 13.61
C THR A 208 6.70 8.27 13.18
N PHE A 209 6.00 7.97 12.10
CA PHE A 209 4.93 8.80 11.51
C PHE A 209 5.34 10.25 11.17
N ALA A 210 6.60 10.49 10.81
CA ALA A 210 7.10 11.83 10.50
C ALA A 210 6.25 12.57 9.46
N TYR A 211 5.80 11.89 8.43
CA TYR A 211 4.96 12.45 7.36
C TYR A 211 3.45 12.33 7.67
N ALA A 212 3.01 11.21 8.22
CA ALA A 212 1.60 10.93 8.45
C ALA A 212 0.92 11.95 9.36
N LYS A 213 1.63 12.49 10.36
CA LYS A 213 1.12 13.53 11.25
C LYS A 213 0.74 14.85 10.55
N HIS A 214 1.18 15.04 9.31
CA HIS A 214 0.90 16.24 8.52
C HIS A 214 -0.17 16.03 7.44
N THR A 215 -0.63 14.82 7.22
CA THR A 215 -1.61 14.50 6.16
C THR A 215 -2.95 15.21 6.35
N TRP A 216 -3.33 15.52 7.58
CA TRP A 216 -4.55 16.28 7.89
C TRP A 216 -4.49 17.75 7.42
N LYS A 217 -3.30 18.25 7.11
CA LYS A 217 -3.09 19.61 6.58
C LYS A 217 -3.22 19.71 5.06
N SER A 218 -3.81 18.71 4.41
CA SER A 218 -4.03 18.75 2.97
C SER A 218 -4.93 19.92 2.60
N GLY A 219 -4.54 20.64 1.57
CA GLY A 219 -5.33 21.75 1.02
C GLY A 219 -6.64 21.22 0.45
N VAL A 220 -7.73 21.96 0.69
CA VAL A 220 -9.05 21.67 0.12
C VAL A 220 -9.45 22.84 -0.75
N GLY A 221 -9.81 22.59 -1.98
CA GLY A 221 -10.27 23.61 -2.91
C GLY A 221 -9.40 23.75 -4.17
N ALA A 222 -9.84 24.61 -5.06
CA ALA A 222 -9.04 24.93 -6.24
C ALA A 222 -7.76 25.67 -5.82
N PRO A 223 -6.59 25.22 -6.31
CA PRO A 223 -5.35 25.90 -5.99
C PRO A 223 -5.35 27.31 -6.62
N GLN A 224 -4.80 28.26 -5.89
CA GLN A 224 -4.68 29.64 -6.33
C GLN A 224 -3.20 29.97 -6.52
N ARG A 225 -2.90 30.59 -7.65
CA ARG A 225 -1.53 31.11 -7.90
C ARG A 225 -1.41 32.50 -7.28
N VAL A 226 -0.39 32.68 -6.49
CA VAL A 226 -0.01 33.97 -5.91
C VAL A 226 1.35 34.37 -6.48
N THR A 227 1.43 35.51 -7.13
CA THR A 227 2.68 36.04 -7.66
C THR A 227 3.50 36.70 -6.55
N ALA A 228 4.83 36.86 -6.74
CA ALA A 228 5.70 37.56 -5.80
C ALA A 228 5.20 38.98 -5.48
N ARG A 229 4.68 39.70 -6.49
CA ARG A 229 4.11 41.04 -6.30
C ARG A 229 2.86 41.02 -5.42
N GLN A 230 1.95 40.04 -5.65
CA GLN A 230 0.76 39.88 -4.81
C GLN A 230 1.12 39.52 -3.40
N PHE A 231 2.08 38.60 -3.20
CA PHE A 231 2.56 38.24 -1.88
C PHE A 231 3.17 39.42 -1.14
N ALA A 232 4.02 40.19 -1.81
CA ALA A 232 4.66 41.37 -1.22
C ALA A 232 3.67 42.51 -0.87
N ALA A 233 2.52 42.56 -1.55
CA ALA A 233 1.44 43.53 -1.27
C ALA A 233 0.52 43.10 -0.11
N MET A 234 0.66 41.89 0.42
CA MET A 234 -0.08 41.41 1.59
C MET A 234 0.50 42.04 2.87
N ASP A 235 -0.38 42.26 3.84
CA ASP A 235 0.08 42.58 5.18
C ASP A 235 0.79 41.36 5.84
N GLU A 236 1.54 41.60 6.89
CA GLU A 236 2.35 40.60 7.59
C GLU A 236 1.51 39.39 8.03
N LYS A 237 0.28 39.63 8.53
CA LYS A 237 -0.64 38.58 8.96
C LYS A 237 -1.11 37.71 7.80
N ALA A 238 -1.42 38.32 6.67
CA ALA A 238 -1.81 37.61 5.46
C ALA A 238 -0.65 36.82 4.87
N GLN A 239 0.58 37.37 4.87
CA GLN A 239 1.78 36.67 4.47
C GLN A 239 2.04 35.44 5.36
N ALA A 240 1.99 35.62 6.68
CA ALA A 240 2.17 34.52 7.62
C ALA A 240 1.12 33.43 7.41
N LYS A 241 -0.14 33.80 7.22
CA LYS A 241 -1.22 32.84 6.91
C LYS A 241 -0.97 32.08 5.62
N ALA A 242 -0.50 32.76 4.57
CA ALA A 242 -0.18 32.13 3.29
C ALA A 242 0.98 31.12 3.44
N LEU A 243 2.04 31.49 4.16
CA LEU A 243 3.18 30.62 4.43
C LEU A 243 2.81 29.40 5.27
N MET A 244 1.86 29.54 6.19
CA MET A 244 1.38 28.45 7.04
C MET A 244 0.32 27.58 6.38
N SER A 245 -0.16 27.96 5.20
CA SER A 245 -1.14 27.19 4.44
C SER A 245 -0.49 26.03 3.69
N CYS A 246 -1.31 25.09 3.18
CA CYS A 246 -0.84 24.05 2.27
C CYS A 246 -0.50 24.67 0.92
N SER A 247 0.77 24.93 0.68
CA SER A 247 1.23 25.68 -0.51
C SER A 247 2.58 25.18 -1.01
N HIS A 248 2.82 25.38 -2.30
CA HIS A 248 4.12 25.22 -2.93
C HIS A 248 4.73 26.59 -3.21
N TRP A 249 5.96 26.78 -2.84
CA TRP A 249 6.69 28.04 -3.00
C TRP A 249 7.87 27.86 -3.94
N HIS A 250 7.94 28.67 -4.98
CA HIS A 250 9.16 28.83 -5.77
C HIS A 250 9.96 29.98 -5.18
N VAL A 251 11.09 29.66 -4.57
CA VAL A 251 11.95 30.64 -3.89
C VAL A 251 13.32 30.70 -4.58
N LYS A 252 13.86 31.91 -4.69
CA LYS A 252 15.25 32.13 -5.08
C LYS A 252 16.05 32.36 -3.79
N VAL A 253 17.01 31.50 -3.53
CA VAL A 253 17.89 31.61 -2.37
C VAL A 253 19.24 32.08 -2.86
N THR A 254 19.78 33.15 -2.23
CA THR A 254 21.15 33.57 -2.42
C THR A 254 21.96 33.07 -1.24
N VAL A 255 22.90 32.20 -1.50
CA VAL A 255 23.80 31.70 -0.45
C VAL A 255 24.99 32.68 -0.41
N PRO A 256 25.30 33.31 0.74
CA PRO A 256 26.49 34.08 0.90
C PRO A 256 27.71 33.22 0.61
N GLN A 257 28.60 33.71 -0.22
CA GLN A 257 29.93 33.10 -0.35
C GLN A 257 30.69 33.40 0.91
N GLY A 258 31.02 32.35 1.68
CA GLY A 258 31.88 32.43 2.85
C GLY A 258 33.37 32.53 2.45
#